data_b7bdf36d9c985c826496d0125572c952
#
_entry.id   b7bdf36d9c985c826496d0125572c952
#
_cell.length_a   1.000
_cell.length_b   1.000
_cell.length_c   1.000
_cell.angle_alpha   90.00
_cell.angle_beta   90.00
_cell.angle_gamma   90.00
#
_symmetry.space_group_name_H-M   'P 1'
#
loop_
_entity.id
_entity.type
_entity.pdbx_description
1 polymer ?
#
loop_
_entity_poly.entity_id
_entity_poly.type
_entity_poly.pdbx_seq_one_letter_code
_entity_poly.pdbx_strand_id
1 'polypeptide(L)'
;MTSLLIGIAQDGGFLGGVDEPVYTFFPEHAGKKWIDRKYPITLAHLLTMSPAIESGDAVESAEAMHRSGDWIGYWLDLDQAGVPGEVAEYSSGPSILLGGVIRSATGKYADEFAEETLFADLHVSSYRWQKAGDGTRETGGGLTLTAYDLAKMGQLVLDKGMWNGKRVVSDTWIAESVRRHLPLAEGALGGSPYTTGFAYHWWNQNYQVDEVTIQAIVARGYGGQYLGIFPTLNTVVVLYNGEWGQPSERVFDYDVIVEKRILPALR
;
A
#
# COMPACT_ATOMS: atom_id res chain seq x y z
N MET A 1 4.11 2.64 -1.28
CA MET A 1 5.33 2.81 -0.44
C MET A 1 5.60 1.57 0.40
N THR A 2 4.76 1.23 1.35
CA THR A 2 4.96 0.10 2.29
C THR A 2 5.27 -1.21 1.57
N SER A 3 4.56 -1.56 0.50
CA SER A 3 4.84 -2.74 -0.33
C SER A 3 6.27 -2.75 -0.90
N LEU A 4 6.79 -1.61 -1.36
CA LEU A 4 8.18 -1.54 -1.84
C LEU A 4 9.20 -1.80 -0.72
N LEU A 5 8.94 -1.27 0.49
CA LEU A 5 9.82 -1.52 1.64
C LEU A 5 9.78 -2.99 2.10
N ILE A 6 8.63 -3.65 2.04
CA ILE A 6 8.53 -5.10 2.31
C ILE A 6 9.35 -5.87 1.28
N GLY A 7 9.29 -5.50 0.00
CA GLY A 7 10.11 -6.12 -1.04
C GLY A 7 11.60 -5.97 -0.80
N ILE A 8 12.03 -4.75 -0.45
CA ILE A 8 13.45 -4.48 -0.11
C ILE A 8 13.88 -5.29 1.13
N ALA A 9 13.01 -5.39 2.14
CA ALA A 9 13.29 -6.18 3.33
C ALA A 9 13.41 -7.69 2.99
N GLN A 10 12.58 -8.21 2.11
CA GLN A 10 12.67 -9.59 1.63
C GLN A 10 13.94 -9.81 0.79
N ASP A 11 14.24 -8.92 -0.13
CA ASP A 11 15.46 -8.99 -0.95
C ASP A 11 16.74 -8.90 -0.10
N GLY A 12 16.69 -8.17 1.02
CA GLY A 12 17.75 -8.06 2.02
C GLY A 12 17.87 -9.27 2.96
N GLY A 13 16.98 -10.26 2.84
CA GLY A 13 16.96 -11.45 3.70
C GLY A 13 16.43 -11.21 5.13
N PHE A 14 15.77 -10.05 5.37
CA PHE A 14 15.11 -9.75 6.65
C PHE A 14 13.76 -10.46 6.80
N LEU A 15 13.15 -10.87 5.70
CA LEU A 15 11.89 -11.60 5.63
C LEU A 15 12.09 -12.87 4.80
N GLY A 16 11.54 -13.99 5.26
CA GLY A 16 11.63 -15.27 4.55
C GLY A 16 10.62 -15.40 3.41
N GLY A 17 9.55 -14.61 3.44
CA GLY A 17 8.54 -14.58 2.39
C GLY A 17 7.18 -14.07 2.87
N VAL A 18 6.25 -13.91 1.93
CA VAL A 18 4.91 -13.37 2.22
C VAL A 18 3.99 -14.33 2.97
N ASP A 19 4.33 -15.61 3.04
CA ASP A 19 3.57 -16.64 3.77
C ASP A 19 3.90 -16.70 5.27
N GLU A 20 4.86 -15.88 5.72
CA GLU A 20 5.21 -15.83 7.13
C GLU A 20 4.03 -15.34 7.98
N PRO A 21 3.74 -16.04 9.11
CA PRO A 21 2.70 -15.62 10.03
C PRO A 21 3.05 -14.29 10.70
N VAL A 22 2.13 -13.34 10.65
CA VAL A 22 2.34 -11.96 11.16
C VAL A 22 2.66 -11.93 12.66
N TYR A 23 2.05 -12.81 13.44
CA TYR A 23 2.27 -12.83 14.90
C TYR A 23 3.72 -13.09 15.30
N THR A 24 4.52 -13.75 14.45
CA THR A 24 5.94 -14.03 14.73
C THR A 24 6.79 -12.77 14.86
N PHE A 25 6.31 -11.66 14.30
CA PHE A 25 6.99 -10.37 14.34
C PHE A 25 6.64 -9.52 15.58
N PHE A 26 5.70 -9.98 16.41
CA PHE A 26 5.21 -9.22 17.57
C PHE A 26 5.23 -10.05 18.87
N PRO A 27 6.40 -10.60 19.27
CA PRO A 27 6.50 -11.41 20.48
C PRO A 27 6.16 -10.63 21.76
N GLU A 28 6.36 -9.30 21.78
CA GLU A 28 5.99 -8.41 22.87
C GLU A 28 4.46 -8.28 23.08
N HIS A 29 3.69 -8.62 22.06
CA HIS A 29 2.24 -8.67 22.11
C HIS A 29 1.70 -10.09 22.36
N ALA A 30 2.53 -11.00 22.88
CA ALA A 30 2.09 -12.33 23.30
C ALA A 30 0.89 -12.24 24.25
N GLY A 31 -0.17 -13.00 23.99
CA GLY A 31 -1.45 -12.91 24.73
C GLY A 31 -2.50 -12.02 24.06
N LYS A 32 -2.18 -11.32 22.97
CA LYS A 32 -3.17 -10.70 22.12
C LYS A 32 -3.93 -11.74 21.31
N LYS A 33 -5.17 -11.41 20.90
CA LYS A 33 -6.09 -12.33 20.22
C LYS A 33 -5.53 -12.99 18.94
N TRP A 34 -4.54 -12.37 18.31
CA TRP A 34 -3.97 -12.88 17.06
C TRP A 34 -3.17 -14.15 17.20
N ILE A 35 -2.61 -14.44 18.36
CA ILE A 35 -1.80 -15.64 18.60
C ILE A 35 -2.66 -16.91 18.66
N ASP A 36 -3.85 -16.79 19.24
CA ASP A 36 -4.78 -17.89 19.45
C ASP A 36 -5.83 -18.02 18.32
N ARG A 37 -5.64 -17.33 17.20
CA ARG A 37 -6.61 -17.36 16.10
C ARG A 37 -6.65 -18.70 15.41
N LYS A 38 -7.86 -19.11 15.04
CA LYS A 38 -8.11 -20.34 14.31
C LYS A 38 -7.37 -20.38 12.97
N TYR A 39 -7.24 -19.23 12.31
CA TYR A 39 -6.59 -19.10 11.02
C TYR A 39 -5.42 -18.11 11.13
N PRO A 40 -4.20 -18.53 10.80
CA PRO A 40 -3.04 -17.63 10.84
C PRO A 40 -3.18 -16.54 9.76
N ILE A 41 -2.83 -15.31 10.14
CA ILE A 41 -2.74 -14.19 9.21
C ILE A 41 -1.28 -14.10 8.77
N THR A 42 -1.05 -14.04 7.46
CA THR A 42 0.27 -13.92 6.86
C THR A 42 0.53 -12.53 6.31
N LEU A 43 1.79 -12.25 5.94
CA LEU A 43 2.15 -10.99 5.28
C LEU A 43 1.37 -10.79 3.98
N ALA A 44 1.12 -11.87 3.21
CA ALA A 44 0.30 -11.80 2.00
C ALA A 44 -1.12 -11.29 2.28
N HIS A 45 -1.72 -11.72 3.39
CA HIS A 45 -3.06 -11.26 3.77
C HIS A 45 -3.08 -9.76 4.14
N LEU A 46 -2.01 -9.25 4.76
CA LEU A 46 -1.88 -7.81 5.01
C LEU A 46 -1.69 -7.03 3.71
N LEU A 47 -0.81 -7.52 2.83
CA LEU A 47 -0.50 -6.90 1.54
C LEU A 47 -1.72 -6.84 0.61
N THR A 48 -2.62 -7.81 0.71
CA THR A 48 -3.85 -7.88 -0.09
C THR A 48 -5.08 -7.29 0.58
N MET A 49 -4.93 -6.65 1.77
CA MET A 49 -6.06 -6.12 2.54
C MET A 49 -7.13 -7.19 2.87
N SER A 50 -6.70 -8.43 3.14
CA SER A 50 -7.61 -9.56 3.42
C SER A 50 -7.28 -10.31 4.71
N PRO A 51 -6.91 -9.64 5.82
CA PRO A 51 -6.58 -10.33 7.07
C PRO A 51 -7.80 -10.90 7.80
N ALA A 52 -9.02 -10.58 7.35
CA ALA A 52 -10.28 -10.97 7.99
C ALA A 52 -10.35 -10.54 9.47
N ILE A 53 -10.05 -9.26 9.73
CA ILE A 53 -10.16 -8.63 11.04
C ILE A 53 -11.43 -7.80 11.07
N GLU A 54 -12.15 -7.80 12.19
CA GLU A 54 -13.32 -6.96 12.38
C GLU A 54 -12.89 -5.50 12.62
N SER A 55 -12.64 -4.76 11.53
CA SER A 55 -12.13 -3.38 11.61
C SER A 55 -13.22 -2.32 11.74
N GLY A 56 -14.48 -2.64 11.45
CA GLY A 56 -15.57 -1.68 11.44
C GLY A 56 -15.41 -0.59 10.39
N ASP A 57 -15.98 0.59 10.64
CA ASP A 57 -15.79 1.74 9.75
C ASP A 57 -14.32 2.20 9.72
N ALA A 58 -13.79 2.37 8.52
CA ALA A 58 -12.36 2.66 8.32
C ALA A 58 -11.90 3.98 8.97
N VAL A 59 -12.79 4.99 9.04
CA VAL A 59 -12.47 6.28 9.68
C VAL A 59 -12.51 6.14 11.20
N GLU A 60 -13.57 5.51 11.73
CA GLU A 60 -13.73 5.30 13.18
C GLU A 60 -12.61 4.43 13.74
N SER A 61 -12.21 3.37 13.03
CA SER A 61 -11.13 2.49 13.46
C SER A 61 -9.76 3.17 13.41
N ALA A 62 -9.50 4.02 12.42
CA ALA A 62 -8.28 4.83 12.37
C ALA A 62 -8.22 5.84 13.52
N GLU A 63 -9.33 6.51 13.84
CA GLU A 63 -9.39 7.42 14.99
C GLU A 63 -9.23 6.68 16.32
N ALA A 64 -9.84 5.50 16.48
CA ALA A 64 -9.68 4.68 17.67
C ALA A 64 -8.23 4.22 17.85
N MET A 65 -7.59 3.78 16.78
CA MET A 65 -6.16 3.46 16.77
C MET A 65 -5.32 4.66 17.20
N HIS A 66 -5.55 5.85 16.63
CA HIS A 66 -4.80 7.05 17.02
C HIS A 66 -4.96 7.39 18.49
N ARG A 67 -6.16 7.18 19.07
CA ARG A 67 -6.44 7.43 20.50
C ARG A 67 -5.83 6.38 21.44
N SER A 68 -5.58 5.16 20.95
CA SER A 68 -5.07 4.06 21.79
C SER A 68 -3.65 4.29 22.30
N GLY A 69 -2.84 5.06 21.55
CA GLY A 69 -1.42 5.28 21.84
C GLY A 69 -0.51 4.08 21.51
N ASP A 70 -1.08 2.90 21.26
CA ASP A 70 -0.41 1.67 20.81
C ASP A 70 -1.10 1.20 19.54
N TRP A 71 -0.62 1.67 18.38
CA TRP A 71 -1.26 1.40 17.10
C TRP A 71 -1.17 -0.06 16.69
N ILE A 72 -0.04 -0.69 16.96
CA ILE A 72 0.17 -2.13 16.66
C ILE A 72 -0.74 -2.97 17.56
N GLY A 73 -0.68 -2.75 18.87
CA GLY A 73 -1.49 -3.50 19.83
C GLY A 73 -2.99 -3.33 19.61
N TYR A 74 -3.45 -2.15 19.18
CA TYR A 74 -4.85 -1.92 18.81
C TYR A 74 -5.32 -2.91 17.73
N TRP A 75 -4.58 -3.01 16.61
CA TRP A 75 -4.95 -3.90 15.51
C TRP A 75 -4.80 -5.38 15.88
N LEU A 76 -3.81 -5.73 16.70
CA LEU A 76 -3.61 -7.09 17.20
C LEU A 76 -4.69 -7.55 18.19
N ASP A 77 -5.47 -6.64 18.76
CA ASP A 77 -6.54 -6.94 19.73
C ASP A 77 -7.93 -7.09 19.10
N LEU A 78 -8.09 -6.72 17.83
CA LEU A 78 -9.38 -6.84 17.14
C LEU A 78 -9.75 -8.29 16.89
N ASP A 79 -11.03 -8.61 16.83
CA ASP A 79 -11.54 -9.96 16.58
C ASP A 79 -11.35 -10.39 15.12
N GLN A 80 -11.32 -11.70 14.90
CA GLN A 80 -11.28 -12.27 13.57
C GLN A 80 -12.70 -12.37 13.01
N ALA A 81 -12.94 -11.75 11.85
CA ALA A 81 -14.25 -11.69 11.21
C ALA A 81 -14.48 -12.79 10.15
N GLY A 82 -13.47 -13.62 9.87
CA GLY A 82 -13.58 -14.65 8.83
C GLY A 82 -12.30 -15.42 8.60
N VAL A 83 -12.15 -15.98 7.41
CA VAL A 83 -10.95 -16.68 6.97
C VAL A 83 -10.06 -15.71 6.20
N PRO A 84 -8.78 -15.51 6.61
CA PRO A 84 -7.85 -14.65 5.88
C PRO A 84 -7.71 -15.06 4.42
N GLY A 85 -7.71 -14.09 3.53
CA GLY A 85 -7.61 -14.30 2.09
C GLY A 85 -8.94 -14.47 1.34
N GLU A 86 -10.06 -14.73 2.04
CA GLU A 86 -11.36 -14.91 1.37
C GLU A 86 -12.05 -13.59 1.02
N VAL A 87 -11.97 -12.62 1.92
CA VAL A 87 -12.62 -11.31 1.76
C VAL A 87 -11.62 -10.20 2.00
N ALA A 88 -11.57 -9.25 1.09
CA ALA A 88 -10.77 -8.04 1.25
C ALA A 88 -11.61 -6.93 1.89
N GLU A 89 -11.00 -6.21 2.84
CA GLU A 89 -11.55 -5.03 3.49
C GLU A 89 -10.48 -3.95 3.57
N TYR A 90 -10.73 -2.81 2.92
CA TYR A 90 -9.76 -1.73 2.88
C TYR A 90 -9.72 -0.97 4.21
N SER A 91 -8.58 -1.04 4.90
CA SER A 91 -8.35 -0.32 6.15
C SER A 91 -6.87 0.03 6.34
N SER A 92 -6.57 0.93 7.27
CA SER A 92 -5.19 1.31 7.60
C SER A 92 -4.43 0.22 8.37
N GLY A 93 -5.15 -0.67 9.07
CA GLY A 93 -4.56 -1.68 9.95
C GLY A 93 -3.52 -2.57 9.31
N PRO A 94 -3.82 -3.23 8.20
CA PRO A 94 -2.84 -4.07 7.50
C PRO A 94 -1.55 -3.33 7.17
N SER A 95 -1.65 -2.07 6.74
CA SER A 95 -0.47 -1.25 6.43
C SER A 95 0.33 -0.89 7.67
N ILE A 96 -0.33 -0.53 8.77
CA ILE A 96 0.32 -0.23 10.07
C ILE A 96 1.08 -1.46 10.58
N LEU A 97 0.45 -2.63 10.51
CA LEU A 97 1.09 -3.89 10.92
C LEU A 97 2.31 -4.21 10.04
N LEU A 98 2.26 -3.96 8.73
CA LEU A 98 3.44 -4.10 7.86
C LEU A 98 4.56 -3.14 8.25
N GLY A 99 4.24 -1.93 8.73
CA GLY A 99 5.22 -1.01 9.32
C GLY A 99 5.87 -1.58 10.58
N GLY A 100 5.09 -2.24 11.43
CA GLY A 100 5.57 -2.97 12.59
C GLY A 100 6.45 -4.17 12.21
N VAL A 101 6.08 -4.91 11.17
CA VAL A 101 6.89 -6.01 10.62
C VAL A 101 8.25 -5.50 10.13
N ILE A 102 8.31 -4.39 9.39
CA ILE A 102 9.57 -3.76 8.97
C ILE A 102 10.45 -3.48 10.19
N ARG A 103 9.87 -2.87 11.25
CA ARG A 103 10.61 -2.57 12.48
C ARG A 103 11.14 -3.83 13.17
N SER A 104 10.31 -4.85 13.32
CA SER A 104 10.69 -6.10 13.96
C SER A 104 11.79 -6.83 13.18
N ALA A 105 11.66 -6.91 11.87
CA ALA A 105 12.59 -7.64 11.01
C ALA A 105 13.93 -6.90 10.84
N THR A 106 13.91 -5.56 10.71
CA THR A 106 15.11 -4.77 10.37
C THR A 106 15.72 -4.03 11.55
N GLY A 107 15.02 -3.94 12.68
CA GLY A 107 15.39 -3.10 13.83
C GLY A 107 15.13 -1.60 13.62
N LYS A 108 14.56 -1.18 12.48
CA LYS A 108 14.37 0.22 12.07
C LYS A 108 12.91 0.55 11.83
N TYR A 109 12.51 1.77 12.17
CA TYR A 109 11.20 2.25 11.74
C TYR A 109 11.15 2.39 10.21
N ALA A 110 9.95 2.41 9.66
CA ALA A 110 9.74 2.39 8.21
C ALA A 110 10.43 3.57 7.47
N ASP A 111 10.48 4.75 8.07
CA ASP A 111 11.19 5.91 7.50
C ASP A 111 12.72 5.76 7.58
N GLU A 112 13.25 5.29 8.70
CA GLU A 112 14.68 5.02 8.87
C GLU A 112 15.16 3.95 7.88
N PHE A 113 14.37 2.89 7.70
CA PHE A 113 14.66 1.86 6.71
C PHE A 113 14.55 2.41 5.28
N ALA A 114 13.54 3.25 5.01
CA ALA A 114 13.40 3.90 3.71
C ALA A 114 14.56 4.86 3.40
N GLU A 115 15.03 5.64 4.39
CA GLU A 115 16.18 6.55 4.23
C GLU A 115 17.44 5.83 3.81
N GLU A 116 17.73 4.66 4.41
CA GLU A 116 18.93 3.90 4.11
C GLU A 116 18.85 3.08 2.81
N THR A 117 17.65 2.90 2.28
CA THR A 117 17.40 2.03 1.12
C THR A 117 16.71 2.82 -0.01
N LEU A 118 15.41 2.78 -0.08
CA LEU A 118 14.60 3.32 -1.16
C LEU A 118 14.83 4.83 -1.38
N PHE A 119 14.83 5.64 -0.31
CA PHE A 119 14.98 7.08 -0.43
C PHE A 119 16.40 7.48 -0.80
N ALA A 120 17.41 6.80 -0.26
CA ALA A 120 18.80 7.02 -0.65
C ALA A 120 19.00 6.81 -2.15
N ASP A 121 18.52 5.68 -2.67
CA ASP A 121 18.69 5.31 -4.07
C ASP A 121 17.90 6.22 -5.02
N LEU A 122 16.68 6.62 -4.64
CA LEU A 122 15.84 7.53 -5.41
C LEU A 122 16.17 9.01 -5.19
N HIS A 123 17.14 9.33 -4.33
CA HIS A 123 17.46 10.72 -3.93
C HIS A 123 16.22 11.49 -3.44
N VAL A 124 15.45 10.88 -2.54
CA VAL A 124 14.37 11.55 -1.82
C VAL A 124 14.95 12.19 -0.57
N SER A 125 15.08 13.51 -0.57
CA SER A 125 15.76 14.26 0.50
C SER A 125 14.81 15.07 1.38
N SER A 126 13.55 15.22 0.98
CA SER A 126 12.57 16.02 1.71
C SER A 126 11.24 15.26 1.79
N TYR A 127 10.92 14.83 2.99
CA TYR A 127 9.65 14.16 3.29
C TYR A 127 9.23 14.42 4.73
N ARG A 128 7.99 14.12 5.04
CA ARG A 128 7.48 14.03 6.40
C ARG A 128 6.59 12.80 6.52
N TRP A 129 6.82 11.99 7.55
CA TRP A 129 5.99 10.84 7.83
C TRP A 129 5.39 10.97 9.24
N GLN A 130 4.06 10.91 9.32
CA GLN A 130 3.32 10.96 10.59
C GLN A 130 3.70 9.76 11.46
N LYS A 131 3.78 9.99 12.78
CA LYS A 131 4.16 8.96 13.75
C LYS A 131 3.36 9.05 15.03
N ALA A 132 3.18 7.92 15.69
CA ALA A 132 2.67 7.77 17.05
C ALA A 132 3.69 8.24 18.10
N GLY A 133 3.26 8.30 19.35
CA GLY A 133 4.13 8.66 20.47
C GLY A 133 5.27 7.68 20.73
N ASP A 134 5.08 6.39 20.43
CA ASP A 134 6.09 5.33 20.51
C ASP A 134 7.05 5.28 19.31
N GLY A 135 6.82 6.13 18.32
CA GLY A 135 7.60 6.20 17.09
C GLY A 135 7.06 5.37 15.93
N THR A 136 6.02 4.58 16.07
CA THR A 136 5.38 3.84 14.97
C THR A 136 4.94 4.80 13.87
N ARG A 137 5.28 4.49 12.60
CA ARG A 137 4.92 5.32 11.43
C ARG A 137 3.54 4.97 10.90
N GLU A 138 2.84 5.99 10.40
CA GLU A 138 1.55 5.82 9.71
C GLU A 138 1.81 5.26 8.30
N THR A 139 2.05 3.96 8.22
CA THR A 139 2.38 3.26 6.95
C THR A 139 1.16 3.00 6.07
N GLY A 140 -0.05 3.25 6.57
CA GLY A 140 -1.28 3.28 5.78
C GLY A 140 -1.50 4.61 5.05
N GLY A 141 -0.83 5.69 5.52
CA GLY A 141 -0.95 7.04 4.99
C GLY A 141 0.15 7.93 5.56
N GLY A 142 -0.17 9.20 5.84
CA GLY A 142 0.67 10.11 6.61
C GLY A 142 2.04 10.48 6.02
N LEU A 143 2.43 9.91 4.88
CA LEU A 143 3.67 10.24 4.18
C LEU A 143 3.45 11.41 3.22
N THR A 144 4.16 12.50 3.44
CA THR A 144 4.19 13.67 2.55
C THR A 144 5.45 13.63 1.70
N LEU A 145 5.27 13.67 0.39
CA LEU A 145 6.32 13.69 -0.63
C LEU A 145 6.05 14.78 -1.66
N THR A 146 7.06 15.17 -2.43
CA THR A 146 6.82 15.93 -3.66
C THR A 146 6.22 15.04 -4.74
N ALA A 147 5.51 15.63 -5.71
CA ALA A 147 4.98 14.88 -6.85
C ALA A 147 6.12 14.21 -7.66
N TYR A 148 7.28 14.86 -7.75
CA TYR A 148 8.46 14.29 -8.40
C TYR A 148 8.99 13.05 -7.68
N ASP A 149 9.05 13.07 -6.34
CA ASP A 149 9.51 11.92 -5.57
C ASP A 149 8.52 10.75 -5.65
N LEU A 150 7.21 11.05 -5.67
CA LEU A 150 6.21 10.02 -5.92
C LEU A 150 6.32 9.43 -7.34
N ALA A 151 6.60 10.26 -8.35
CA ALA A 151 6.82 9.80 -9.72
C ALA A 151 8.03 8.88 -9.84
N LYS A 152 9.13 9.14 -9.10
CA LYS A 152 10.30 8.24 -9.06
C LYS A 152 9.94 6.84 -8.58
N MET A 153 9.02 6.71 -7.62
CA MET A 153 8.53 5.40 -7.16
C MET A 153 7.70 4.69 -8.23
N GLY A 154 6.88 5.44 -8.96
CA GLY A 154 6.17 4.90 -10.13
C GLY A 154 7.13 4.44 -11.22
N GLN A 155 8.16 5.22 -11.51
CA GLN A 155 9.19 4.87 -12.49
C GLN A 155 9.99 3.62 -12.06
N LEU A 156 10.33 3.52 -10.77
CA LEU A 156 10.98 2.32 -10.23
C LEU A 156 10.15 1.05 -10.49
N VAL A 157 8.83 1.13 -10.31
CA VAL A 157 7.93 0.00 -10.61
C VAL A 157 7.87 -0.26 -12.11
N LEU A 158 7.76 0.78 -12.94
CA LEU A 158 7.75 0.68 -14.40
C LEU A 158 9.03 0.02 -14.93
N ASP A 159 10.18 0.38 -14.36
CA ASP A 159 11.50 -0.15 -14.69
C ASP A 159 11.83 -1.47 -13.94
N LYS A 160 10.79 -2.14 -13.43
CA LYS A 160 10.92 -3.46 -12.78
C LYS A 160 11.95 -3.48 -11.65
N GLY A 161 11.99 -2.41 -10.86
CA GLY A 161 12.85 -2.27 -9.68
C GLY A 161 14.27 -1.79 -9.97
N MET A 162 14.57 -1.37 -11.21
CA MET A 162 15.84 -0.71 -11.57
C MET A 162 15.72 0.81 -11.43
N TRP A 163 16.78 1.43 -10.94
CA TRP A 163 16.93 2.89 -10.89
C TRP A 163 18.35 3.30 -11.19
N ASN A 164 18.57 4.12 -12.21
CA ASN A 164 19.90 4.59 -12.64
C ASN A 164 20.95 3.46 -12.77
N GLY A 165 20.53 2.30 -13.30
CA GLY A 165 21.41 1.14 -13.48
C GLY A 165 21.62 0.28 -12.22
N LYS A 166 21.08 0.68 -11.07
CA LYS A 166 21.09 -0.09 -9.80
C LYS A 166 19.77 -0.84 -9.58
N ARG A 167 19.86 -2.08 -9.11
CA ARG A 167 18.70 -2.84 -8.61
C ARG A 167 18.37 -2.34 -7.22
N VAL A 168 17.19 -1.72 -7.04
CA VAL A 168 16.68 -1.23 -5.75
C VAL A 168 15.72 -2.23 -5.14
N VAL A 169 14.88 -2.85 -5.97
CA VAL A 169 13.94 -3.92 -5.60
C VAL A 169 14.05 -5.01 -6.66
N SER A 170 13.92 -6.28 -6.29
CA SER A 170 13.94 -7.37 -7.26
C SER A 170 12.80 -7.26 -8.27
N ASP A 171 13.05 -7.69 -9.51
CA ASP A 171 12.03 -7.75 -10.54
C ASP A 171 10.94 -8.79 -10.21
N THR A 172 11.32 -9.85 -9.51
CA THR A 172 10.38 -10.85 -8.99
C THR A 172 9.41 -10.24 -7.99
N TRP A 173 9.90 -9.43 -7.04
CA TRP A 173 9.01 -8.71 -6.12
C TRP A 173 8.11 -7.72 -6.85
N ILE A 174 8.66 -6.91 -7.76
CA ILE A 174 7.84 -5.94 -8.50
C ILE A 174 6.74 -6.69 -9.27
N ALA A 175 7.08 -7.74 -10.03
CA ALA A 175 6.11 -8.51 -10.79
C ALA A 175 5.00 -9.10 -9.89
N GLU A 176 5.38 -9.67 -8.74
CA GLU A 176 4.43 -10.23 -7.79
C GLU A 176 3.60 -9.12 -7.11
N SER A 177 4.22 -8.02 -6.70
CA SER A 177 3.54 -6.94 -5.98
C SER A 177 2.47 -6.22 -6.79
N VAL A 178 2.58 -6.20 -8.10
CA VAL A 178 1.59 -5.56 -8.99
C VAL A 178 0.63 -6.53 -9.64
N ARG A 179 0.89 -7.84 -9.52
CA ARG A 179 0.01 -8.90 -10.02
C ARG A 179 -1.33 -8.84 -9.29
N ARG A 180 -2.42 -8.98 -10.02
CA ARG A 180 -3.76 -9.06 -9.43
C ARG A 180 -3.89 -10.33 -8.58
N HIS A 181 -3.94 -10.16 -7.25
CA HIS A 181 -4.16 -11.24 -6.29
C HIS A 181 -5.65 -11.47 -6.03
N LEU A 182 -6.40 -10.38 -5.88
CA LEU A 182 -7.83 -10.41 -5.65
C LEU A 182 -8.57 -9.77 -6.82
N PRO A 183 -9.40 -10.52 -7.56
CA PRO A 183 -10.33 -9.92 -8.49
C PRO A 183 -11.40 -9.17 -7.70
N LEU A 184 -11.71 -7.95 -8.11
CA LEU A 184 -12.69 -7.10 -7.46
C LEU A 184 -13.81 -6.75 -8.43
N ALA A 185 -15.04 -6.72 -7.91
CA ALA A 185 -16.14 -6.10 -8.63
C ALA A 185 -15.95 -4.58 -8.65
N GLU A 186 -16.61 -3.92 -9.59
CA GLU A 186 -16.63 -2.46 -9.72
C GLU A 186 -17.00 -1.81 -8.38
N GLY A 187 -16.22 -0.83 -7.96
CA GLY A 187 -16.43 -0.09 -6.70
C GLY A 187 -16.12 -0.84 -5.41
N ALA A 188 -15.69 -2.12 -5.48
CA ALA A 188 -15.33 -2.88 -4.29
C ALA A 188 -14.15 -2.23 -3.55
N LEU A 189 -14.08 -2.41 -2.23
CA LEU A 189 -13.07 -1.83 -1.33
C LEU A 189 -13.03 -0.28 -1.34
N GLY A 190 -14.09 0.40 -1.78
CA GLY A 190 -14.05 1.84 -2.02
C GLY A 190 -13.17 2.24 -3.21
N GLY A 191 -12.85 1.29 -4.09
CA GLY A 191 -12.14 1.53 -5.34
C GLY A 191 -12.99 2.29 -6.35
N SER A 192 -12.36 2.81 -7.40
CA SER A 192 -13.08 3.50 -8.47
C SER A 192 -13.80 2.51 -9.40
N PRO A 193 -14.73 3.00 -10.25
CA PRO A 193 -15.38 2.18 -11.28
C PRO A 193 -14.41 1.50 -12.25
N TYR A 194 -13.19 2.02 -12.37
CA TYR A 194 -12.13 1.46 -13.23
C TYR A 194 -11.39 0.28 -12.59
N THR A 195 -11.63 0.02 -11.29
CA THR A 195 -10.92 -1.03 -10.53
C THR A 195 -11.37 -2.42 -10.97
N THR A 196 -10.39 -3.28 -11.25
CA THR A 196 -10.61 -4.68 -11.65
C THR A 196 -10.00 -5.68 -10.67
N GLY A 197 -9.15 -5.21 -9.75
CA GLY A 197 -8.49 -6.04 -8.76
C GLY A 197 -7.60 -5.26 -7.81
N PHE A 198 -7.09 -6.00 -6.81
CA PHE A 198 -6.13 -5.51 -5.83
C PHE A 198 -4.90 -6.42 -5.77
N ALA A 199 -3.76 -5.80 -5.63
CA ALA A 199 -2.46 -6.44 -5.54
C ALA A 199 -1.82 -6.11 -4.18
N TYR A 200 -0.51 -6.15 -4.01
CA TYR A 200 0.15 -5.79 -2.76
C TYR A 200 0.18 -4.26 -2.57
N HIS A 201 -0.93 -3.73 -2.05
CA HIS A 201 -1.19 -2.29 -1.89
C HIS A 201 -1.22 -1.50 -3.22
N TRP A 202 -1.52 -2.18 -4.32
CA TRP A 202 -1.74 -1.57 -5.62
C TRP A 202 -3.14 -1.92 -6.12
N TRP A 203 -3.79 -0.95 -6.76
CA TRP A 203 -5.03 -1.15 -7.49
C TRP A 203 -4.72 -1.54 -8.93
N ASN A 204 -5.36 -2.57 -9.43
CA ASN A 204 -5.36 -2.87 -10.86
C ASN A 204 -6.59 -2.19 -11.48
N GLN A 205 -6.37 -1.40 -12.51
CA GLN A 205 -7.42 -0.62 -13.17
C GLN A 205 -7.38 -0.81 -14.67
N ASN A 206 -8.55 -0.63 -15.32
CA ASN A 206 -8.70 -0.60 -16.76
C ASN A 206 -9.37 0.71 -17.17
N TYR A 207 -8.76 1.41 -18.11
CA TYR A 207 -9.31 2.59 -18.76
C TYR A 207 -9.70 2.29 -20.19
N GLN A 208 -10.77 2.90 -20.69
CA GLN A 208 -11.20 2.75 -22.09
C GLN A 208 -10.89 4.03 -22.87
N VAL A 209 -10.03 3.92 -23.87
CA VAL A 209 -9.75 5.02 -24.79
C VAL A 209 -10.07 4.53 -26.21
N ASP A 210 -11.15 5.03 -26.77
CA ASP A 210 -11.76 4.49 -27.98
C ASP A 210 -12.08 2.99 -27.83
N GLU A 211 -11.56 2.14 -28.70
CA GLU A 211 -11.75 0.68 -28.67
C GLU A 211 -10.62 -0.07 -27.90
N VAL A 212 -9.71 0.67 -27.25
CA VAL A 212 -8.54 0.08 -26.59
C VAL A 212 -8.66 0.13 -25.07
N THR A 213 -8.50 -1.03 -24.43
CA THR A 213 -8.37 -1.10 -22.96
C THR A 213 -6.92 -0.87 -22.56
N ILE A 214 -6.68 0.15 -21.74
CA ILE A 214 -5.37 0.47 -21.19
C ILE A 214 -5.34 0.05 -19.72
N GLN A 215 -4.46 -0.90 -19.40
CA GLN A 215 -4.27 -1.37 -18.04
C GLN A 215 -3.34 -0.44 -17.26
N ALA A 216 -3.66 -0.22 -15.99
CA ALA A 216 -2.89 0.59 -15.07
C ALA A 216 -2.68 -0.10 -13.73
N ILE A 217 -1.53 0.18 -13.13
CA ILE A 217 -1.20 -0.10 -11.74
C ILE A 217 -1.31 1.23 -11.01
N VAL A 218 -2.16 1.30 -9.98
CA VAL A 218 -2.51 2.58 -9.37
C VAL A 218 -2.32 2.54 -7.86
N ALA A 219 -1.73 3.60 -7.30
CA ALA A 219 -1.80 3.90 -5.88
C ALA A 219 -2.64 5.16 -5.65
N ARG A 220 -3.43 5.14 -4.59
CA ARG A 220 -4.37 6.21 -4.23
C ARG A 220 -4.20 6.63 -2.80
N GLY A 221 -4.39 7.92 -2.54
CA GLY A 221 -4.43 8.49 -1.21
C GLY A 221 -5.73 9.26 -0.96
N TYR A 222 -6.14 9.29 0.30
CA TYR A 222 -7.29 10.09 0.75
C TYR A 222 -7.04 11.58 0.47
N GLY A 223 -8.02 12.28 -0.09
CA GLY A 223 -7.90 13.68 -0.51
C GLY A 223 -7.41 13.87 -1.96
N GLY A 224 -7.37 12.78 -2.76
CA GLY A 224 -7.14 12.85 -4.22
C GLY A 224 -5.66 12.82 -4.63
N GLN A 225 -4.83 12.07 -3.91
CA GLN A 225 -3.50 11.71 -4.39
C GLN A 225 -3.61 10.50 -5.33
N TYR A 226 -2.93 10.57 -6.47
CA TYR A 226 -2.96 9.54 -7.50
C TYR A 226 -1.57 9.32 -8.07
N LEU A 227 -1.18 8.06 -8.15
CA LEU A 227 -0.02 7.59 -8.91
C LEU A 227 -0.51 6.49 -9.85
N GLY A 228 -0.52 6.75 -11.16
CA GLY A 228 -0.85 5.79 -12.20
C GLY A 228 0.39 5.37 -12.99
N ILE A 229 0.58 4.08 -13.15
CA ILE A 229 1.66 3.47 -13.93
C ILE A 229 1.01 2.75 -15.10
N PHE A 230 1.41 3.11 -16.31
CA PHE A 230 0.85 2.61 -17.58
C PHE A 230 1.94 1.88 -18.36
N PRO A 231 2.17 0.56 -18.11
CA PRO A 231 3.30 -0.16 -18.70
C PRO A 231 3.28 -0.17 -20.23
N THR A 232 2.11 -0.30 -20.85
CA THR A 232 1.97 -0.34 -22.32
C THR A 232 2.27 1.01 -22.99
N LEU A 233 2.19 2.11 -22.22
CA LEU A 233 2.47 3.47 -22.68
C LEU A 233 3.85 3.96 -22.20
N ASN A 234 4.57 3.15 -21.43
CA ASN A 234 5.84 3.54 -20.79
C ASN A 234 5.72 4.88 -20.05
N THR A 235 4.65 5.06 -19.27
CA THR A 235 4.29 6.35 -18.68
C THR A 235 3.92 6.22 -17.21
N VAL A 236 4.32 7.22 -16.43
CA VAL A 236 3.89 7.44 -15.04
C VAL A 236 3.14 8.75 -14.95
N VAL A 237 2.00 8.76 -14.30
CA VAL A 237 1.16 9.94 -14.07
C VAL A 237 1.01 10.15 -12.56
N VAL A 238 1.29 11.36 -12.09
CA VAL A 238 1.04 11.76 -10.69
C VAL A 238 0.08 12.95 -10.70
N LEU A 239 -0.98 12.84 -9.94
CA LEU A 239 -1.91 13.94 -9.67
C LEU A 239 -2.01 14.17 -8.16
N TYR A 240 -1.96 15.41 -7.74
CA TYR A 240 -2.23 15.83 -6.38
C TYR A 240 -3.44 16.73 -6.35
N ASN A 241 -4.40 16.36 -5.51
CA ASN A 241 -5.55 17.19 -5.18
C ASN A 241 -5.58 17.38 -3.66
N GLY A 242 -6.18 18.46 -3.19
CA GLY A 242 -6.34 18.81 -1.77
C GLY A 242 -7.78 18.70 -1.29
N GLU A 243 -8.60 17.85 -1.86
CA GLU A 243 -10.04 17.71 -1.56
C GLU A 243 -10.28 16.84 -0.32
N TRP A 244 -9.81 17.31 0.82
CA TRP A 244 -10.05 16.67 2.12
C TRP A 244 -11.52 16.86 2.55
N GLY A 245 -12.17 15.78 2.99
CA GLY A 245 -13.54 15.84 3.51
C GLY A 245 -14.63 16.09 2.47
N GLN A 246 -14.33 15.94 1.18
CA GLN A 246 -15.33 16.02 0.13
C GLN A 246 -16.10 14.70 -0.05
N PRO A 247 -17.33 14.73 -0.56
CA PRO A 247 -18.08 13.53 -0.89
C PRO A 247 -17.28 12.60 -1.80
N SER A 248 -17.43 11.29 -1.60
CA SER A 248 -16.73 10.24 -2.36
C SER A 248 -16.87 10.36 -3.88
N GLU A 249 -17.95 10.96 -4.35
CA GLU A 249 -18.21 11.21 -5.79
C GLU A 249 -17.14 12.06 -6.46
N ARG A 250 -16.46 12.96 -5.72
CA ARG A 250 -15.37 13.79 -6.25
C ARG A 250 -13.99 13.14 -6.13
N VAL A 251 -13.86 12.10 -5.31
CA VAL A 251 -12.57 11.44 -5.07
C VAL A 251 -12.02 10.76 -6.33
N PHE A 252 -12.86 10.49 -7.32
CA PHE A 252 -12.49 9.79 -8.55
C PHE A 252 -12.42 10.67 -9.80
N ASP A 253 -12.55 11.99 -9.67
CA ASP A 253 -12.48 12.90 -10.82
C ASP A 253 -11.14 12.79 -11.58
N TYR A 254 -10.05 12.40 -10.91
CA TYR A 254 -8.77 12.17 -11.56
C TYR A 254 -8.77 10.94 -12.48
N ASP A 255 -9.57 9.91 -12.22
CA ASP A 255 -9.72 8.79 -13.17
C ASP A 255 -10.36 9.25 -14.48
N VAL A 256 -11.37 10.13 -14.36
CA VAL A 256 -12.00 10.75 -15.53
C VAL A 256 -11.00 11.65 -16.27
N ILE A 257 -10.19 12.42 -15.54
CA ILE A 257 -9.13 13.25 -16.14
C ILE A 257 -8.11 12.37 -16.87
N VAL A 258 -7.68 11.28 -16.23
CA VAL A 258 -6.75 10.32 -16.82
C VAL A 258 -7.34 9.73 -18.10
N GLU A 259 -8.55 9.18 -18.04
CA GLU A 259 -9.20 8.54 -19.19
C GLU A 259 -9.51 9.50 -20.32
N LYS A 260 -10.09 10.66 -20.01
CA LYS A 260 -10.64 11.58 -21.03
C LYS A 260 -9.66 12.64 -21.53
N ARG A 261 -8.55 12.88 -20.82
CA ARG A 261 -7.62 13.95 -21.15
C ARG A 261 -6.18 13.51 -21.31
N ILE A 262 -5.68 12.67 -20.36
CA ILE A 262 -4.27 12.30 -20.36
C ILE A 262 -4.01 11.16 -21.35
N LEU A 263 -4.71 10.05 -21.22
CA LEU A 263 -4.46 8.86 -22.04
C LEU A 263 -4.67 9.11 -23.54
N PRO A 264 -5.71 9.86 -24.00
CA PRO A 264 -5.84 10.19 -25.41
C PRO A 264 -4.68 11.02 -25.97
N ALA A 265 -4.02 11.85 -25.14
CA ALA A 265 -2.89 12.68 -25.57
C ALA A 265 -1.56 11.92 -25.64
N LEU A 266 -1.50 10.70 -25.10
CA LEU A 266 -0.31 9.84 -25.10
C LEU A 266 -0.30 8.78 -26.24
N ARG A 267 -1.32 8.80 -27.10
CA ARG A 267 -1.52 7.83 -28.21
C ARG A 267 -1.15 8.43 -29.55
#